data_e807f94bc9803ec0cd3c9a3fb5a88ca7
#
_entry.id   e807f94bc9803ec0cd3c9a3fb5a88ca7
#
_cell.length_a   1.000
_cell.length_b   1.000
_cell.length_c   1.000
_cell.angle_alpha   90.00
_cell.angle_beta   90.00
_cell.angle_gamma   90.00
#
_symmetry.space_group_name_H-M   'P 1'
#
loop_
_entity.id
_entity.type
_entity.pdbx_description
1 polymer ?
#
loop_
_entity_poly.entity_id
_entity_poly.type
_entity_poly.pdbx_seq_one_letter_code
_entity_poly.pdbx_strand_id
1 'polypeptide(L)' 'MSKWECIVCGLVYDEQEGWPDDGIPPGTRWEDVPEDWTCPDCGVGKEDFELLEEASRREAPLAGRAPGP' A
#
# COMPACT_ATOMS: atom_id res chain seq x y z
N MET A 1 9.03 2.38 7.56
CA MET A 1 8.54 2.60 6.19
C MET A 1 7.11 2.15 6.09
N SER A 2 6.40 2.67 5.14
CA SER A 2 4.98 2.41 5.05
C SER A 2 4.64 1.26 4.12
N LYS A 3 3.41 0.81 4.19
CA LYS A 3 2.91 -0.19 3.29
C LYS A 3 1.67 0.36 2.63
N TRP A 4 1.45 -0.02 1.39
CA TRP A 4 0.33 0.46 0.61
C TRP A 4 -0.41 -0.74 0.03
N GLU A 5 -1.72 -0.73 0.11
CA GLU A 5 -2.50 -1.87 -0.33
C GLU A 5 -3.40 -1.51 -1.51
N CYS A 6 -3.42 -2.38 -2.51
CA CYS A 6 -4.31 -2.21 -3.63
C CYS A 6 -5.73 -2.48 -3.15
N ILE A 7 -6.63 -1.54 -3.32
CA ILE A 7 -7.98 -1.70 -2.83
C ILE A 7 -8.81 -2.63 -3.71
N VAL A 8 -8.29 -2.99 -4.85
CA VAL A 8 -9.00 -3.86 -5.78
C VAL A 8 -8.67 -5.33 -5.51
N CYS A 9 -7.40 -5.67 -5.40
CA CYS A 9 -7.02 -7.06 -5.26
C CYS A 9 -6.33 -7.40 -3.95
N GLY A 10 -5.96 -6.39 -3.16
CA GLY A 10 -5.35 -6.64 -1.88
C GLY A 10 -3.84 -6.82 -1.90
N LEU A 11 -3.20 -6.57 -3.04
CA LEU A 11 -1.75 -6.68 -3.09
C LEU A 11 -1.13 -5.59 -2.24
N VAL A 12 -0.09 -5.90 -1.50
CA VAL A 12 0.56 -4.93 -0.64
C VAL A 12 1.92 -4.56 -1.21
N TYR A 13 2.18 -3.25 -1.34
CA TYR A 13 3.48 -2.73 -1.68
C TYR A 13 4.14 -2.28 -0.38
N ASP A 14 5.25 -2.92 -0.03
CA ASP A 14 5.99 -2.58 1.18
C ASP A 14 7.18 -1.73 0.76
N GLU A 15 7.25 -0.48 1.25
CA GLU A 15 8.34 0.40 0.88
C GLU A 15 9.68 -0.19 1.23
N GLN A 16 9.73 -0.98 2.27
CA GLN A 16 10.98 -1.57 2.70
C GLN A 16 11.46 -2.62 1.70
N GLU A 17 10.56 -3.31 1.06
CA GLU A 17 10.93 -4.36 0.13
C GLU A 17 10.96 -3.90 -1.32
N GLY A 18 10.25 -2.84 -1.64
CA GLY A 18 10.16 -2.37 -3.01
C GLY A 18 9.45 -3.37 -3.90
N TRP A 19 9.73 -3.29 -5.17
CA TRP A 19 9.19 -4.24 -6.14
C TRP A 19 10.24 -4.44 -7.22
N PRO A 20 11.30 -5.19 -6.92
CA PRO A 20 12.42 -5.32 -7.85
C PRO A 20 12.05 -5.86 -9.22
N ASP A 21 11.01 -6.69 -9.27
CA ASP A 21 10.60 -7.25 -10.55
C ASP A 21 10.14 -6.16 -11.51
N ASP A 22 9.72 -5.03 -10.99
CA ASP A 22 9.30 -3.91 -11.82
C ASP A 22 10.32 -2.79 -11.78
N GLY A 23 11.52 -3.07 -11.31
CA GLY A 23 12.57 -2.08 -11.28
C GLY A 23 12.50 -1.12 -10.10
N ILE A 24 11.76 -1.46 -9.06
CA ILE A 24 11.62 -0.61 -7.89
C ILE A 24 12.44 -1.22 -6.77
N PRO A 25 13.58 -0.63 -6.44
CA PRO A 25 14.48 -1.25 -5.45
C PRO A 25 13.92 -1.18 -4.04
N PRO A 26 14.39 -2.04 -3.17
CA PRO A 26 13.98 -1.99 -1.76
C PRO A 26 14.30 -0.61 -1.18
N GLY A 27 13.42 -0.12 -0.35
CA GLY A 27 13.60 1.19 0.25
C GLY A 27 13.02 2.33 -0.55
N THR A 28 12.31 2.05 -1.63
CA THR A 28 11.70 3.09 -2.44
C THR A 28 10.40 3.51 -1.78
N ARG A 29 10.29 4.81 -1.50
CA ARG A 29 9.09 5.32 -0.86
C ARG A 29 7.99 5.42 -1.90
N TRP A 30 6.75 5.37 -1.44
CA TRP A 30 5.62 5.38 -2.36
C TRP A 30 5.65 6.58 -3.28
N GLU A 31 6.03 7.73 -2.76
CA GLU A 31 6.08 8.94 -3.57
C GLU A 31 7.15 8.85 -4.65
N ASP A 32 8.13 7.97 -4.48
CA ASP A 32 9.20 7.79 -5.45
C ASP A 32 8.89 6.68 -6.45
N VAL A 33 7.82 5.93 -6.24
CA VAL A 33 7.40 4.92 -7.18
C VAL A 33 6.85 5.64 -8.41
N PRO A 34 7.22 5.23 -9.62
CA PRO A 34 6.77 5.92 -10.82
C PRO A 34 5.26 6.04 -10.87
N GLU A 35 4.80 7.19 -11.35
CA GLU A 35 3.39 7.45 -11.38
C GLU A 35 2.64 6.50 -12.31
N ASP A 36 3.32 5.98 -13.30
CA ASP A 36 2.69 5.07 -14.23
C ASP A 36 2.84 3.61 -13.79
N TRP A 37 3.35 3.36 -12.59
CA TRP A 37 3.45 2.01 -12.08
C TRP A 37 2.04 1.51 -11.80
N THR A 38 1.78 0.26 -12.15
CA THR A 38 0.46 -0.31 -11.93
C THR A 38 0.59 -1.54 -11.07
N CYS A 39 -0.51 -1.93 -10.47
CA CYS A 39 -0.53 -3.13 -9.64
C CYS A 39 -0.14 -4.33 -10.48
N PRO A 40 0.88 -5.07 -10.09
CA PRO A 40 1.32 -6.21 -10.90
C PRO A 40 0.32 -7.36 -10.89
N ASP A 41 -0.66 -7.31 -10.03
CA ASP A 41 -1.64 -8.37 -9.93
C ASP A 41 -2.92 -8.04 -10.71
N CYS A 42 -3.45 -6.87 -10.56
CA CYS A 42 -4.71 -6.54 -11.23
C CYS A 42 -4.61 -5.39 -12.22
N GLY A 43 -3.49 -4.69 -12.25
CA GLY A 43 -3.26 -3.69 -13.29
C GLY A 43 -3.80 -2.30 -13.04
N VAL A 44 -4.34 -2.03 -11.87
CA VAL A 44 -4.83 -0.68 -11.59
C VAL A 44 -3.69 0.24 -11.24
N GLY A 45 -3.89 1.52 -11.30
CA GLY A 45 -2.85 2.48 -11.02
C GLY A 45 -2.65 2.77 -9.56
N LYS A 46 -1.70 3.66 -9.27
CA LYS A 46 -1.39 4.01 -7.90
C LYS A 46 -2.58 4.62 -7.17
N GLU A 47 -3.46 5.26 -7.89
CA GLU A 47 -4.60 5.91 -7.27
C GLU A 47 -5.53 4.92 -6.58
N ASP A 48 -5.41 3.65 -6.91
CA ASP A 48 -6.24 2.63 -6.29
C ASP A 48 -5.51 1.93 -5.15
N PHE A 49 -4.50 2.56 -4.59
CA PHE A 49 -3.80 2.06 -3.43
C PHE A 49 -4.07 2.94 -2.24
N GLU A 50 -4.15 2.34 -1.06
CA GLU A 50 -4.36 3.07 0.18
C GLU A 50 -3.23 2.80 1.14
N LEU A 51 -2.90 3.79 1.94
CA LEU A 51 -1.84 3.67 2.93
C LEU A 51 -2.26 2.69 4.02
N LEU A 52 -1.42 1.72 4.27
CA LEU A 52 -1.60 0.80 5.35
C LEU A 52 -0.59 1.12 6.41
N GLU A 53 -1.00 1.85 7.44
CA GLU A 53 -0.09 2.16 8.51
C GLU A 53 -0.41 1.26 9.65
N GLU A 54 0.49 0.40 9.99
CA GLU A 54 0.24 -0.56 11.02
C GLU A 54 -0.18 0.05 12.31
N ALA A 55 0.42 1.13 12.68
CA ALA A 55 0.05 1.79 13.90
C ALA A 55 -1.36 2.30 13.83
N SER A 56 -1.71 2.87 12.74
CA SER A 56 -3.02 3.39 12.58
C SER A 56 -4.02 2.29 12.58
N ARG A 57 -3.68 1.23 11.99
CA ARG A 57 -4.53 0.11 11.98
C ARG A 57 -4.85 -0.40 13.31
N ARG A 58 -3.89 -0.45 14.16
CA ARG A 58 -4.11 -0.94 15.47
C ARG A 58 -5.04 -0.06 16.22
N GLU A 59 -4.93 1.20 16.06
CA GLU A 59 -5.78 2.09 16.74
C GLU A 59 -7.13 2.15 16.18
N ALA A 60 -7.22 2.20 14.93
CA ALA A 60 -8.48 2.32 14.31
C ALA A 60 -9.43 1.23 14.70
N PRO A 61 -9.03 0.06 14.70
CA PRO A 61 -9.97 -0.98 15.02
C PRO A 61 -10.53 -0.82 16.36
N LEU A 62 -9.75 -0.32 17.17
CA LEU A 62 -10.21 -0.19 18.42
C LEU A 62 -11.25 0.71 18.40
N ALA A 63 -11.02 1.73 17.96
CA ALA A 63 -11.87 2.72 18.07
C ALA A 63 -12.92 2.44 17.25
N GLY A 64 -12.66 2.45 16.57
CA GLY A 64 -13.52 2.45 15.94
C GLY A 64 -14.38 2.00 15.37
N ARG A 65 -14.06 1.57 14.96
CA ARG A 65 -14.73 1.11 14.23
C ARG A 65 -15.75 0.64 14.59
N ALA A 66 -15.59 0.35 15.20
CA ALA A 66 -16.41 -0.09 15.56
C ALA A 66 -17.54 0.23 15.58
N PRO A 67 -17.70 0.54 15.62
CA PRO A 67 -18.60 0.66 15.55
C PRO A 67 -19.44 0.58 15.11
N GLY A 68 -19.26 0.33 15.11
CA GLY A 68 -19.83 0.33 14.91
C GLY A 68 -20.57 0.26 14.74
N PRO A 69 -20.97 0.26 14.82
CA PRO A 69 -21.72 0.36 14.74
C PRO A 69 -22.27 0.51 14.73
#